data_559f7c6f969b01821e01a967823852c3
#
_entry.id   559f7c6f969b01821e01a967823852c3
#
_cell.length_a   1.000
_cell.length_b   1.000
_cell.length_c   1.000
_cell.angle_alpha   90.00
_cell.angle_beta   90.00
_cell.angle_gamma   90.00
#
_symmetry.space_group_name_H-M   'P 1'
#
loop_
_entity.id
_entity.type
_entity.pdbx_description
1 polymer ?
#
loop_
_entity_poly.entity_id
_entity_poly.type
_entity_poly.pdbx_seq_one_letter_code
_entity_poly.pdbx_strand_id
1 'polypeptide(L)'
;MRTCHRASHRDVSPEEWGTVNARRAVVIGGGPAGLLAAAALAPAVAEVVVLDHDELPEAPAHRRGVPQSRHAHLLMPGGMAVMEELLPGADLRGRLVAAGARETALSSDLLALAPTGWFRRWRHRTFVTMTASRPLLEWGVRRAVLDTNPRVTVRRARVSGLRGSARRVTGVRLAGADGGPPEDLDADWVVDASGRGTRLLPWLDVLGVHGIRERHVDSGLANATRVYRVPPGAPDWPMTLVQADPWSGRPGRSGMIVPIEDGRWMVSLGGMRGSEPPKDPDAFLAYALNLPSPLVGRLIEAAEPLGGVHVSRSTSNSRRYLEDARLWPERLVAIGDAAATFNPIYGQGMSAAALGARALAQAVRQHGIEAPGLARRVQRTVARAARGAWTAAVSTDVLYPGVEGGRPTLGDRLAAAYSRRLNHAATGSYTAACALWDVTTLRTPPARLFHPDALLHALTGSPLPALSGPPLTAAERDFLSGLKPWV
;
A
#
# COMPACT_ATOMS: atom_id res chain seq x y z
N MET A 1 37.40 26.53 -2.63
CA MET A 1 36.41 27.30 -3.37
C MET A 1 36.18 26.65 -4.72
N ARG A 2 35.12 25.86 -4.88
CA ARG A 2 34.59 25.41 -6.20
C ARG A 2 33.11 25.61 -6.15
N THR A 3 32.62 26.52 -6.96
CA THR A 3 31.24 26.95 -7.11
C THR A 3 30.42 25.84 -7.75
N CYS A 4 29.41 25.36 -7.02
CA CYS A 4 28.39 24.45 -7.53
C CYS A 4 27.40 25.27 -8.38
N HIS A 5 27.34 25.01 -9.67
CA HIS A 5 26.30 25.54 -10.56
C HIS A 5 24.95 24.95 -10.15
N ARG A 6 24.05 25.82 -9.69
CA ARG A 6 22.62 25.53 -9.59
C ARG A 6 22.05 25.42 -11.02
N ALA A 7 21.55 24.25 -11.36
CA ALA A 7 20.69 24.09 -12.51
C ALA A 7 19.38 24.85 -12.24
N SER A 8 19.09 25.87 -13.04
CA SER A 8 17.86 26.64 -13.00
C SER A 8 16.69 25.75 -13.44
N HIS A 9 15.77 25.47 -12.52
CA HIS A 9 14.44 25.00 -12.91
C HIS A 9 13.78 26.11 -13.72
N ARG A 10 13.53 25.87 -14.99
CA ARG A 10 12.59 26.71 -15.76
C ARG A 10 11.19 26.38 -15.24
N ASP A 11 10.58 27.36 -14.60
CA ASP A 11 9.13 27.38 -14.40
C ASP A 11 8.49 27.51 -15.78
N VAL A 12 7.93 26.41 -16.27
CA VAL A 12 7.12 26.39 -17.49
C VAL A 12 5.74 26.93 -17.10
N SER A 13 5.38 28.09 -17.62
CA SER A 13 4.09 28.71 -17.37
C SER A 13 2.93 27.85 -17.90
N PRO A 14 1.73 27.90 -17.28
CA PRO A 14 0.55 27.14 -17.73
C PRO A 14 0.10 27.40 -19.18
N GLU A 15 0.59 28.44 -19.81
CA GLU A 15 0.21 28.86 -21.18
C GLU A 15 0.97 28.15 -22.31
N GLU A 16 2.06 27.40 -22.00
CA GLU A 16 2.83 26.64 -23.00
C GLU A 16 2.26 25.26 -23.31
N TRP A 17 1.15 24.85 -22.71
CA TRP A 17 0.46 23.63 -23.11
C TRP A 17 -0.34 23.90 -24.38
N GLY A 18 0.29 23.61 -25.52
CA GLY A 18 -0.36 23.68 -26.85
C GLY A 18 -1.76 23.07 -26.80
N THR A 19 -2.67 23.60 -27.62
CA THR A 19 -4.10 23.23 -27.72
C THR A 19 -4.31 21.74 -27.41
N VAL A 20 -4.89 21.46 -26.24
CA VAL A 20 -5.27 20.09 -25.82
C VAL A 20 -6.32 19.64 -26.82
N ASN A 21 -5.91 18.89 -27.86
CA ASN A 21 -6.86 18.21 -28.75
C ASN A 21 -7.87 17.46 -27.87
N ALA A 22 -9.12 17.39 -28.28
CA ALA A 22 -10.25 16.80 -27.54
C ALA A 22 -10.04 15.30 -27.28
N ARG A 23 -9.08 14.96 -26.41
CA ARG A 23 -8.69 13.59 -26.05
C ARG A 23 -9.34 13.17 -24.77
N ARG A 24 -9.78 11.92 -24.76
CA ARG A 24 -10.35 11.27 -23.57
C ARG A 24 -9.42 10.18 -23.07
N ALA A 25 -9.15 10.20 -21.75
CA ALA A 25 -8.59 9.06 -21.06
C ALA A 25 -9.67 8.34 -20.24
N VAL A 26 -9.65 7.03 -20.23
CA VAL A 26 -10.51 6.18 -19.40
C VAL A 26 -9.65 5.46 -18.38
N VAL A 27 -10.06 5.54 -17.12
CA VAL A 27 -9.43 4.82 -16.01
C VAL A 27 -10.41 3.81 -15.43
N ILE A 28 -10.04 2.55 -15.41
CA ILE A 28 -10.85 1.45 -14.89
C ILE A 28 -10.52 1.24 -13.41
N GLY A 29 -11.45 1.55 -12.52
CA GLY A 29 -11.33 1.47 -11.08
C GLY A 29 -11.17 2.81 -10.40
N GLY A 30 -12.09 3.17 -9.49
CA GLY A 30 -12.15 4.40 -8.70
C GLY A 30 -11.47 4.30 -7.32
N GLY A 31 -10.57 3.33 -7.14
CA GLY A 31 -9.71 3.25 -5.96
C GLY A 31 -8.53 4.23 -6.03
N PRO A 32 -7.67 4.32 -4.98
CA PRO A 32 -6.54 5.25 -4.96
C PRO A 32 -5.62 5.15 -6.19
N ALA A 33 -5.36 3.95 -6.70
CA ALA A 33 -4.56 3.76 -7.91
C ALA A 33 -5.16 4.46 -9.13
N GLY A 34 -6.46 4.28 -9.36
CA GLY A 34 -7.14 4.88 -10.50
C GLY A 34 -7.32 6.39 -10.36
N LEU A 35 -7.67 6.87 -9.17
CA LEU A 35 -7.81 8.31 -8.91
C LEU A 35 -6.46 9.03 -9.11
N LEU A 36 -5.36 8.48 -8.62
CA LEU A 36 -4.03 9.04 -8.84
C LEU A 36 -3.59 8.97 -10.31
N ALA A 37 -3.96 7.89 -11.03
CA ALA A 37 -3.73 7.82 -12.47
C ALA A 37 -4.55 8.87 -13.24
N ALA A 38 -5.78 9.11 -12.81
CA ALA A 38 -6.60 10.17 -13.39
C ALA A 38 -5.96 11.54 -13.19
N ALA A 39 -5.48 11.85 -11.98
CA ALA A 39 -4.74 13.09 -11.71
C ALA A 39 -3.45 13.19 -12.55
N ALA A 40 -2.73 12.07 -12.75
CA ALA A 40 -1.54 12.02 -13.58
C ALA A 40 -1.79 12.32 -15.07
N LEU A 41 -2.97 11.97 -15.59
CA LEU A 41 -3.37 12.17 -16.99
C LEU A 41 -4.09 13.51 -17.22
N ALA A 42 -4.79 14.03 -16.22
CA ALA A 42 -5.63 15.22 -16.36
C ALA A 42 -4.94 16.45 -17.01
N PRO A 43 -3.64 16.73 -16.75
CA PRO A 43 -2.95 17.82 -17.42
C PRO A 43 -2.76 17.63 -18.94
N ALA A 44 -2.76 16.39 -19.43
CA ALA A 44 -2.38 16.03 -20.81
C ALA A 44 -3.57 15.67 -21.72
N VAL A 45 -4.81 15.65 -21.19
CA VAL A 45 -6.03 15.30 -21.93
C VAL A 45 -7.17 16.29 -21.64
N ALA A 46 -8.17 16.33 -22.52
CA ALA A 46 -9.34 17.20 -22.34
C ALA A 46 -10.28 16.66 -21.25
N GLU A 47 -10.36 15.32 -21.12
CA GLU A 47 -11.28 14.66 -20.21
C GLU A 47 -10.66 13.37 -19.69
N VAL A 48 -10.86 13.07 -18.40
CA VAL A 48 -10.58 11.79 -17.79
C VAL A 48 -11.85 11.22 -17.16
N VAL A 49 -12.28 10.06 -17.64
CA VAL A 49 -13.44 9.35 -17.10
C VAL A 49 -12.96 8.18 -16.25
N VAL A 50 -13.18 8.25 -14.94
CA VAL A 50 -12.95 7.15 -14.03
C VAL A 50 -14.20 6.27 -13.95
N LEU A 51 -14.05 5.00 -14.29
CA LEU A 51 -15.14 4.02 -14.28
C LEU A 51 -15.02 3.12 -13.05
N ASP A 52 -16.04 3.07 -12.21
CA ASP A 52 -16.11 2.09 -11.11
C ASP A 52 -17.46 1.39 -11.12
N HIS A 53 -17.48 0.10 -10.76
CA HIS A 53 -18.73 -0.66 -10.68
C HIS A 53 -19.54 -0.33 -9.43
N ASP A 54 -18.89 0.19 -8.38
CA ASP A 54 -19.55 0.71 -7.20
C ASP A 54 -19.92 2.20 -7.40
N GLU A 55 -20.94 2.63 -6.70
CA GLU A 55 -21.15 4.03 -6.41
C GLU A 55 -20.11 4.50 -5.39
N LEU A 56 -19.39 5.58 -5.69
CA LEU A 56 -18.38 6.11 -4.78
C LEU A 56 -19.06 6.99 -3.73
N PRO A 57 -18.96 6.64 -2.42
CA PRO A 57 -19.70 7.36 -1.38
C PRO A 57 -19.15 8.78 -1.19
N GLU A 58 -20.03 9.74 -0.91
CA GLU A 58 -19.65 11.15 -0.69
C GLU A 58 -18.89 11.37 0.61
N ALA A 59 -19.11 10.52 1.62
CA ALA A 59 -18.42 10.52 2.91
C ALA A 59 -17.54 9.26 3.08
N PRO A 60 -16.67 9.20 4.11
CA PRO A 60 -15.92 7.99 4.43
C PRO A 60 -16.85 6.81 4.74
N ALA A 61 -16.98 5.87 3.82
CA ALA A 61 -17.82 4.70 3.97
C ALA A 61 -17.22 3.46 3.28
N HIS A 62 -17.54 2.29 3.82
CA HIS A 62 -17.19 1.03 3.17
C HIS A 62 -17.99 0.84 1.89
N ARG A 63 -17.36 0.30 0.85
CA ARG A 63 -18.04 -0.08 -0.38
C ARG A 63 -17.84 -1.55 -0.72
N ARG A 64 -18.77 -2.11 -1.47
CA ARG A 64 -18.85 -3.56 -1.74
C ARG A 64 -17.63 -4.09 -2.50
N GLY A 65 -17.13 -3.33 -3.45
CA GLY A 65 -15.98 -3.72 -4.27
C GLY A 65 -14.63 -3.64 -3.55
N VAL A 66 -14.60 -3.15 -2.30
CA VAL A 66 -13.37 -3.01 -1.50
C VAL A 66 -13.52 -3.72 -0.15
N PRO A 67 -13.67 -5.06 -0.12
CA PRO A 67 -13.86 -5.80 1.13
C PRO A 67 -12.69 -5.65 2.10
N GLN A 68 -11.47 -5.43 1.58
CA GLN A 68 -10.28 -5.15 2.38
C GLN A 68 -10.35 -3.84 3.16
N SER A 69 -11.31 -2.94 2.87
CA SER A 69 -11.48 -1.68 3.61
C SER A 69 -11.79 -1.86 5.10
N ARG A 70 -12.19 -3.06 5.51
CA ARG A 70 -12.44 -3.41 6.91
C ARG A 70 -11.20 -3.79 7.71
N HIS A 71 -10.03 -3.82 7.06
CA HIS A 71 -8.74 -4.16 7.68
C HIS A 71 -7.86 -2.93 7.85
N ALA A 72 -6.83 -3.05 8.71
CA ALA A 72 -5.89 -1.97 8.94
C ALA A 72 -5.12 -1.59 7.67
N HIS A 73 -5.01 -0.30 7.44
CA HIS A 73 -4.23 0.28 6.36
C HIS A 73 -3.34 1.38 6.89
N LEU A 74 -2.14 1.46 6.32
CA LEU A 74 -1.18 2.53 6.59
C LEU A 74 -0.86 3.23 5.28
N LEU A 75 -0.91 4.55 5.27
CA LEU A 75 -0.37 5.32 4.15
C LEU A 75 1.07 5.69 4.49
N MET A 76 2.00 4.92 3.92
CA MET A 76 3.42 5.05 4.20
C MET A 76 4.00 6.38 3.72
N PRO A 77 5.04 6.92 4.39
CA PRO A 77 5.65 8.22 4.05
C PRO A 77 6.03 8.36 2.58
N GLY A 78 6.60 7.32 1.96
CA GLY A 78 6.96 7.35 0.54
C GLY A 78 5.75 7.47 -0.38
N GLY A 79 4.63 6.80 -0.04
CA GLY A 79 3.38 6.93 -0.77
C GLY A 79 2.74 8.29 -0.60
N MET A 80 2.74 8.83 0.62
CA MET A 80 2.20 10.15 0.93
C MET A 80 2.92 11.25 0.15
N ALA A 81 4.26 11.25 0.17
CA ALA A 81 5.06 12.23 -0.57
C ALA A 81 4.78 12.21 -2.08
N VAL A 82 4.57 11.03 -2.65
CA VAL A 82 4.21 10.89 -4.07
C VAL A 82 2.78 11.37 -4.34
N MET A 83 1.84 11.15 -3.44
CA MET A 83 0.47 11.67 -3.60
C MET A 83 0.46 13.20 -3.53
N GLU A 84 1.25 13.80 -2.63
CA GLU A 84 1.42 15.26 -2.54
C GLU A 84 2.09 15.83 -3.82
N GLU A 85 3.07 15.12 -4.41
CA GLU A 85 3.68 15.48 -5.71
C GLU A 85 2.65 15.45 -6.86
N LEU A 86 1.76 14.47 -6.87
CA LEU A 86 0.75 14.30 -7.92
C LEU A 86 -0.45 15.24 -7.77
N LEU A 87 -0.70 15.75 -6.58
CA LEU A 87 -1.85 16.59 -6.22
C LEU A 87 -1.38 17.94 -5.63
N PRO A 88 -0.59 18.73 -6.39
CA PRO A 88 -0.10 20.00 -5.89
C PRO A 88 -1.29 20.93 -5.56
N GLY A 89 -1.23 21.59 -4.41
CA GLY A 89 -2.29 22.50 -3.96
C GLY A 89 -3.51 21.82 -3.33
N ALA A 90 -3.60 20.48 -3.33
CA ALA A 90 -4.72 19.77 -2.71
C ALA A 90 -4.65 19.72 -1.18
N ASP A 91 -3.48 19.98 -0.59
CA ASP A 91 -3.22 19.79 0.86
C ASP A 91 -3.79 18.47 1.38
N LEU A 92 -3.44 17.36 0.70
CA LEU A 92 -3.98 16.04 1.04
C LEU A 92 -3.73 15.67 2.51
N ARG A 93 -2.55 15.98 3.03
CA ARG A 93 -2.18 15.72 4.42
C ARG A 93 -3.07 16.50 5.40
N GLY A 94 -3.19 17.82 5.22
CA GLY A 94 -4.03 18.67 6.06
C GLY A 94 -5.50 18.23 6.01
N ARG A 95 -6.02 17.88 4.83
CA ARG A 95 -7.39 17.35 4.66
C ARG A 95 -7.61 16.06 5.43
N LEU A 96 -6.67 15.11 5.36
CA LEU A 96 -6.77 13.84 6.09
C LEU A 96 -6.72 14.08 7.61
N VAL A 97 -5.81 14.92 8.09
CA VAL A 97 -5.71 15.28 9.51
C VAL A 97 -6.98 15.99 9.99
N ALA A 98 -7.49 16.95 9.23
CA ALA A 98 -8.74 17.64 9.56
C ALA A 98 -9.95 16.70 9.61
N ALA A 99 -9.92 15.60 8.83
CA ALA A 99 -10.93 14.56 8.85
C ALA A 99 -10.69 13.47 9.93
N GLY A 100 -9.68 13.65 10.80
CA GLY A 100 -9.42 12.78 11.94
C GLY A 100 -8.31 11.74 11.74
N ALA A 101 -7.64 11.71 10.58
CA ALA A 101 -6.47 10.85 10.41
C ALA A 101 -5.34 11.29 11.35
N ARG A 102 -4.53 10.34 11.80
CA ARG A 102 -3.43 10.62 12.74
C ARG A 102 -2.08 10.51 12.05
N GLU A 103 -1.18 11.42 12.39
CA GLU A 103 0.23 11.37 12.01
C GLU A 103 1.00 10.55 13.05
N THR A 104 1.49 9.39 12.64
CA THR A 104 2.22 8.44 13.48
C THR A 104 3.67 8.36 13.00
N ALA A 105 4.61 8.86 13.78
CA ALA A 105 6.03 8.75 13.48
C ALA A 105 6.55 7.37 13.89
N LEU A 106 7.05 6.58 12.93
CA LEU A 106 7.56 5.24 13.23
C LEU A 106 8.73 5.24 14.22
N SER A 107 9.47 6.34 14.28
CA SER A 107 10.61 6.48 15.20
C SER A 107 10.23 6.72 16.66
N SER A 108 9.11 7.38 16.94
CA SER A 108 8.69 7.79 18.30
C SER A 108 7.34 7.24 18.74
N ASP A 109 6.41 7.02 17.80
CA ASP A 109 5.01 6.72 18.09
C ASP A 109 4.66 5.26 17.74
N LEU A 110 5.67 4.37 17.66
CA LEU A 110 5.51 2.95 17.35
C LEU A 110 6.11 2.09 18.46
N LEU A 111 5.33 1.16 18.98
CA LEU A 111 5.78 0.02 19.78
C LEU A 111 5.88 -1.19 18.85
N ALA A 112 7.08 -1.56 18.42
CA ALA A 112 7.29 -2.68 17.51
C ALA A 112 8.12 -3.78 18.16
N LEU A 113 7.53 -4.96 18.26
CA LEU A 113 8.23 -6.20 18.52
C LEU A 113 8.52 -6.89 17.19
N ALA A 114 9.79 -6.89 16.77
CA ALA A 114 10.28 -7.73 15.70
C ALA A 114 10.74 -9.09 16.25
N PRO A 115 10.95 -10.10 15.40
CA PRO A 115 11.51 -11.39 15.84
C PRO A 115 12.86 -11.28 16.54
N THR A 116 13.59 -10.19 16.34
CA THR A 116 14.90 -9.91 16.93
C THR A 116 14.84 -9.07 18.21
N GLY A 117 13.66 -8.66 18.65
CA GLY A 117 13.43 -7.90 19.87
C GLY A 117 12.64 -6.61 19.67
N TRP A 118 12.41 -5.88 20.74
CA TRP A 118 11.73 -4.60 20.73
C TRP A 118 12.59 -3.52 20.09
N PHE A 119 12.01 -2.76 19.15
CA PHE A 119 12.62 -1.53 18.65
C PHE A 119 12.57 -0.46 19.74
N ARG A 120 13.63 0.33 19.86
CA ARG A 120 13.63 1.53 20.70
C ARG A 120 12.81 2.63 20.08
N ARG A 121 12.22 3.48 20.92
CA ARG A 121 11.62 4.75 20.50
C ARG A 121 12.68 5.84 20.59
N TRP A 122 12.70 6.67 19.54
CA TRP A 122 13.68 7.74 19.40
C TRP A 122 13.02 9.09 19.60
N ARG A 123 13.79 10.11 20.02
CA ARG A 123 13.25 11.46 20.26
C ARG A 123 12.83 12.19 18.98
N HIS A 124 13.46 11.89 17.85
CA HIS A 124 13.17 12.54 16.57
C HIS A 124 11.92 11.92 15.94
N ARG A 125 10.94 12.77 15.64
CA ARG A 125 9.74 12.36 14.91
C ARG A 125 10.06 12.24 13.42
N THR A 126 10.34 11.04 12.95
CA THR A 126 10.66 10.76 11.55
C THR A 126 9.83 9.60 11.02
N PHE A 127 9.78 9.46 9.69
CA PHE A 127 8.98 8.43 9.01
C PHE A 127 7.51 8.52 9.42
N VAL A 128 6.94 9.73 9.27
CA VAL A 128 5.53 9.97 9.62
C VAL A 128 4.62 9.28 8.63
N THR A 129 3.89 8.27 9.10
CA THR A 129 2.84 7.57 8.38
C THR A 129 1.47 8.12 8.76
N MET A 130 0.52 8.12 7.82
CA MET A 130 -0.87 8.44 8.13
C MET A 130 -1.61 7.18 8.54
N THR A 131 -2.23 7.22 9.71
CA THR A 131 -3.09 6.14 10.21
C THR A 131 -4.53 6.63 10.25
N ALA A 132 -5.39 5.88 9.59
CA ALA A 132 -6.83 6.12 9.53
C ALA A 132 -7.53 4.85 9.01
N SER A 133 -8.85 4.82 9.06
CA SER A 133 -9.60 3.80 8.35
C SER A 133 -9.38 3.89 6.83
N ARG A 134 -9.47 2.78 6.14
CA ARG A 134 -9.38 2.76 4.67
C ARG A 134 -10.46 3.63 4.00
N PRO A 135 -11.71 3.66 4.47
CA PRO A 135 -12.71 4.59 3.96
C PRO A 135 -12.28 6.05 4.00
N LEU A 136 -11.68 6.49 5.11
CA LEU A 136 -11.21 7.86 5.26
C LEU A 136 -10.05 8.17 4.30
N LEU A 137 -9.05 7.30 4.20
CA LEU A 137 -7.92 7.47 3.29
C LEU A 137 -8.39 7.53 1.83
N GLU A 138 -9.30 6.65 1.42
CA GLU A 138 -9.82 6.60 0.06
C GLU A 138 -10.68 7.83 -0.28
N TRP A 139 -11.54 8.25 0.65
CA TRP A 139 -12.34 9.46 0.52
C TRP A 139 -11.45 10.71 0.40
N GLY A 140 -10.44 10.85 1.25
CA GLY A 140 -9.52 11.98 1.21
C GLY A 140 -8.77 12.10 -0.11
N VAL A 141 -8.24 10.99 -0.63
CA VAL A 141 -7.58 10.96 -1.96
C VAL A 141 -8.58 11.32 -3.06
N ARG A 142 -9.80 10.77 -3.02
CA ARG A 142 -10.84 11.07 -4.02
C ARG A 142 -11.22 12.54 -4.03
N ARG A 143 -11.48 13.13 -2.84
CA ARG A 143 -11.80 14.55 -2.74
C ARG A 143 -10.65 15.41 -3.24
N ALA A 144 -9.42 15.10 -2.84
CA ALA A 144 -8.24 15.82 -3.30
C ALA A 144 -8.10 15.80 -4.83
N VAL A 145 -8.33 14.63 -5.46
CA VAL A 145 -8.28 14.50 -6.93
C VAL A 145 -9.37 15.29 -7.61
N LEU A 146 -10.63 15.13 -7.18
CA LEU A 146 -11.78 15.76 -7.85
C LEU A 146 -11.80 17.28 -7.66
N ASP A 147 -11.43 17.77 -6.48
CA ASP A 147 -11.42 19.20 -6.18
C ASP A 147 -10.31 19.95 -6.95
N THR A 148 -9.20 19.29 -7.27
CA THR A 148 -8.06 19.93 -7.96
C THR A 148 -7.99 19.63 -9.46
N ASN A 149 -8.80 18.71 -9.97
CA ASN A 149 -8.78 18.32 -11.39
C ASN A 149 -10.19 18.34 -11.99
N PRO A 150 -10.68 19.49 -12.46
CA PRO A 150 -12.04 19.62 -13.01
C PRO A 150 -12.29 18.80 -14.28
N ARG A 151 -11.23 18.29 -14.92
CA ARG A 151 -11.31 17.39 -16.09
C ARG A 151 -11.56 15.94 -15.71
N VAL A 152 -11.53 15.61 -14.42
CA VAL A 152 -11.73 14.24 -13.92
C VAL A 152 -13.18 14.08 -13.50
N THR A 153 -13.87 13.12 -14.12
CA THR A 153 -15.22 12.73 -13.77
C THR A 153 -15.27 11.28 -13.35
N VAL A 154 -16.22 10.93 -12.50
CA VAL A 154 -16.45 9.55 -12.07
C VAL A 154 -17.81 9.10 -12.61
N ARG A 155 -17.82 7.94 -13.29
CA ARG A 155 -19.03 7.31 -13.81
C ARG A 155 -19.17 5.91 -13.23
N ARG A 156 -20.31 5.61 -12.63
CA ARG A 156 -20.64 4.24 -12.24
C ARG A 156 -20.87 3.40 -13.49
N ALA A 157 -19.98 2.46 -13.77
CA ALA A 157 -20.11 1.54 -14.89
C ALA A 157 -19.21 0.30 -14.67
N ARG A 158 -19.61 -0.84 -15.23
CA ARG A 158 -18.84 -2.06 -15.22
C ARG A 158 -18.16 -2.27 -16.58
N VAL A 159 -16.85 -2.23 -16.61
CA VAL A 159 -16.10 -2.56 -17.82
C VAL A 159 -16.13 -4.08 -18.04
N SER A 160 -16.50 -4.48 -19.25
CA SER A 160 -16.59 -5.88 -19.69
C SER A 160 -15.49 -6.29 -20.67
N GLY A 161 -14.78 -5.32 -21.28
CA GLY A 161 -13.70 -5.61 -22.23
C GLY A 161 -12.93 -4.36 -22.66
N LEU A 162 -11.83 -4.59 -23.36
CA LEU A 162 -11.08 -3.56 -24.09
C LEU A 162 -11.53 -3.54 -25.56
N ARG A 163 -11.43 -2.37 -26.20
CA ARG A 163 -11.65 -2.19 -27.64
C ARG A 163 -10.31 -1.87 -28.32
N GLY A 164 -10.16 -2.31 -29.54
CA GLY A 164 -8.96 -2.08 -30.33
C GLY A 164 -8.36 -3.37 -30.91
N SER A 165 -7.05 -3.45 -30.88
CA SER A 165 -6.28 -4.59 -31.40
C SER A 165 -5.05 -4.86 -30.54
N ALA A 166 -4.32 -5.93 -30.83
CA ALA A 166 -3.04 -6.24 -30.19
C ALA A 166 -2.00 -5.09 -30.30
N ARG A 167 -2.16 -4.18 -31.26
CA ARG A 167 -1.24 -3.04 -31.45
C ARG A 167 -1.67 -1.78 -30.70
N ARG A 168 -2.99 -1.56 -30.54
CA ARG A 168 -3.51 -0.32 -29.97
C ARG A 168 -4.89 -0.52 -29.37
N VAL A 169 -5.06 -0.03 -28.14
CA VAL A 169 -6.36 0.11 -27.50
C VAL A 169 -7.02 1.42 -27.93
N THR A 170 -8.32 1.38 -28.22
CA THR A 170 -9.11 2.53 -28.71
C THR A 170 -10.30 2.84 -27.79
N GLY A 171 -10.46 2.12 -26.68
CA GLY A 171 -11.53 2.34 -25.74
C GLY A 171 -11.84 1.10 -24.90
N VAL A 172 -12.99 1.16 -24.27
CA VAL A 172 -13.51 0.08 -23.42
C VAL A 172 -14.94 -0.28 -23.80
N ARG A 173 -15.35 -1.51 -23.50
CA ARG A 173 -16.74 -1.96 -23.56
C ARG A 173 -17.31 -2.00 -22.16
N LEU A 174 -18.43 -1.35 -21.97
CA LEU A 174 -19.19 -1.35 -20.73
C LEU A 174 -20.25 -2.47 -20.79
N ALA A 175 -20.49 -3.12 -19.67
CA ALA A 175 -21.65 -3.98 -19.54
C ALA A 175 -22.92 -3.11 -19.51
N GLY A 176 -23.97 -3.54 -20.17
CA GLY A 176 -25.23 -2.82 -20.15
C GLY A 176 -25.76 -2.64 -18.74
N ALA A 177 -26.29 -1.46 -18.46
CA ALA A 177 -26.96 -1.19 -17.19
C ALA A 177 -28.22 -2.10 -17.12
N ASP A 178 -28.45 -2.69 -15.96
CA ASP A 178 -29.63 -3.51 -15.64
C ASP A 178 -29.95 -4.62 -16.69
N GLY A 179 -28.90 -5.17 -17.32
CA GLY A 179 -29.04 -6.20 -18.34
C GLY A 179 -29.34 -5.68 -19.75
N GLY A 180 -29.27 -4.37 -19.96
CA GLY A 180 -29.40 -3.72 -21.28
C GLY A 180 -28.23 -4.05 -22.21
N PRO A 181 -28.23 -3.52 -23.45
CA PRO A 181 -27.15 -3.73 -24.40
C PRO A 181 -25.82 -3.12 -23.90
N PRO A 182 -24.68 -3.73 -24.23
CA PRO A 182 -23.38 -3.16 -23.91
C PRO A 182 -23.16 -1.81 -24.62
N GLU A 183 -22.43 -0.91 -23.99
CA GLU A 183 -22.05 0.39 -24.52
C GLU A 183 -20.54 0.39 -24.85
N ASP A 184 -20.19 0.92 -25.99
CA ASP A 184 -18.79 1.14 -26.35
C ASP A 184 -18.41 2.60 -26.02
N LEU A 185 -17.33 2.78 -25.23
CA LEU A 185 -16.79 4.07 -24.85
C LEU A 185 -15.40 4.23 -25.50
N ASP A 186 -15.27 5.16 -26.43
CA ASP A 186 -14.01 5.48 -27.08
C ASP A 186 -13.07 6.21 -26.13
N ALA A 187 -11.78 5.87 -26.20
CA ALA A 187 -10.73 6.48 -25.41
C ALA A 187 -9.40 6.50 -26.17
N ASP A 188 -8.68 7.62 -26.00
CA ASP A 188 -7.30 7.75 -26.49
C ASP A 188 -6.29 7.10 -25.55
N TRP A 189 -6.62 6.95 -24.29
CA TRP A 189 -5.84 6.24 -23.30
C TRP A 189 -6.73 5.43 -22.37
N VAL A 190 -6.28 4.23 -22.03
CA VAL A 190 -6.92 3.36 -21.05
C VAL A 190 -5.92 3.00 -19.97
N VAL A 191 -6.30 3.20 -18.72
CA VAL A 191 -5.53 2.74 -17.55
C VAL A 191 -6.34 1.69 -16.81
N ASP A 192 -5.81 0.48 -16.71
CA ASP A 192 -6.38 -0.52 -15.81
C ASP A 192 -5.81 -0.34 -14.40
N ALA A 193 -6.66 0.13 -13.50
CA ALA A 193 -6.45 0.24 -12.07
C ALA A 193 -7.56 -0.49 -11.28
N SER A 194 -8.15 -1.50 -11.89
CA SER A 194 -9.29 -2.26 -11.34
C SER A 194 -8.93 -3.17 -10.17
N GLY A 195 -7.65 -3.17 -9.77
CA GLY A 195 -7.19 -3.85 -8.57
C GLY A 195 -6.97 -5.35 -8.73
N ARG A 196 -7.00 -6.07 -7.61
CA ARG A 196 -6.74 -7.51 -7.54
C ARG A 196 -7.66 -8.34 -8.47
N GLY A 197 -8.90 -7.90 -8.64
CA GLY A 197 -9.90 -8.57 -9.47
C GLY A 197 -9.84 -8.24 -10.96
N THR A 198 -8.74 -7.65 -11.45
CA THR A 198 -8.59 -7.27 -12.86
C THR A 198 -8.85 -8.46 -13.80
N ARG A 199 -9.48 -8.15 -14.91
CA ARG A 199 -9.66 -9.06 -16.04
C ARG A 199 -8.77 -8.71 -17.23
N LEU A 200 -7.68 -7.99 -16.98
CA LEU A 200 -6.78 -7.50 -18.03
C LEU A 200 -6.29 -8.61 -18.95
N LEU A 201 -5.80 -9.74 -18.40
CA LEU A 201 -5.25 -10.81 -19.24
C LEU A 201 -6.29 -11.43 -20.17
N PRO A 202 -7.50 -11.85 -19.73
CA PRO A 202 -8.56 -12.26 -20.64
C PRO A 202 -8.92 -11.21 -21.69
N TRP A 203 -8.92 -9.93 -21.36
CA TRP A 203 -9.18 -8.86 -22.33
C TRP A 203 -8.06 -8.72 -23.36
N LEU A 204 -6.81 -8.86 -22.93
CA LEU A 204 -5.65 -8.85 -23.82
C LEU A 204 -5.64 -10.08 -24.76
N ASP A 205 -6.04 -11.25 -24.26
CA ASP A 205 -6.19 -12.45 -25.08
C ASP A 205 -7.21 -12.26 -26.23
N VAL A 206 -8.34 -11.59 -25.94
CA VAL A 206 -9.33 -11.23 -26.97
C VAL A 206 -8.76 -10.27 -28.02
N LEU A 207 -7.84 -9.38 -27.63
CA LEU A 207 -7.15 -8.46 -28.54
C LEU A 207 -6.00 -9.13 -29.31
N GLY A 208 -5.67 -10.39 -29.01
CA GLY A 208 -4.55 -11.13 -29.63
C GLY A 208 -3.21 -10.91 -28.95
N VAL A 209 -3.18 -10.47 -27.70
CA VAL A 209 -1.97 -10.38 -26.87
C VAL A 209 -1.95 -11.53 -25.88
N HIS A 210 -1.07 -12.51 -26.13
CA HIS A 210 -1.03 -13.78 -25.39
C HIS A 210 0.30 -13.99 -24.67
N GLY A 211 0.35 -14.97 -23.77
CA GLY A 211 1.59 -15.48 -23.19
C GLY A 211 2.19 -14.58 -22.14
N ILE A 212 1.40 -13.71 -21.51
CA ILE A 212 1.84 -12.89 -20.37
C ILE A 212 1.97 -13.81 -19.15
N ARG A 213 3.18 -13.85 -18.60
CA ARG A 213 3.48 -14.65 -17.42
C ARG A 213 2.87 -14.04 -16.17
N GLU A 214 2.23 -14.87 -15.36
CA GLU A 214 1.86 -14.55 -13.98
C GLU A 214 2.67 -15.37 -12.98
N ARG A 215 2.88 -14.82 -11.80
CA ARG A 215 3.43 -15.54 -10.66
C ARG A 215 2.59 -15.25 -9.44
N HIS A 216 2.24 -16.31 -8.72
CA HIS A 216 1.54 -16.26 -7.44
C HIS A 216 2.42 -16.87 -6.38
N VAL A 217 2.43 -16.26 -5.19
CA VAL A 217 3.08 -16.82 -4.00
C VAL A 217 2.13 -16.59 -2.83
N ASP A 218 1.71 -17.67 -2.20
CA ASP A 218 0.70 -17.66 -1.15
C ASP A 218 1.22 -18.30 0.13
N SER A 219 1.47 -17.49 1.13
CA SER A 219 1.82 -17.93 2.48
C SER A 219 0.58 -18.36 3.30
N GLY A 220 -0.62 -18.30 2.71
CA GLY A 220 -1.88 -18.61 3.39
C GLY A 220 -2.23 -17.62 4.48
N LEU A 221 -1.75 -16.37 4.37
CA LEU A 221 -2.08 -15.34 5.37
C LEU A 221 -3.60 -15.16 5.45
N ALA A 222 -4.13 -15.23 6.66
CA ALA A 222 -5.45 -14.74 7.00
C ALA A 222 -5.33 -13.51 7.91
N ASN A 223 -6.16 -12.52 7.68
CA ASN A 223 -6.30 -11.36 8.56
C ASN A 223 -7.67 -11.39 9.23
N ALA A 224 -7.70 -11.22 10.57
CA ALA A 224 -8.92 -10.92 11.31
C ALA A 224 -8.80 -9.52 11.91
N THR A 225 -9.85 -8.71 11.78
CA THR A 225 -9.84 -7.32 12.25
C THR A 225 -11.11 -7.00 13.01
N ARG A 226 -10.96 -6.30 14.14
CA ARG A 226 -12.03 -5.75 14.93
C ARG A 226 -11.70 -4.32 15.34
N VAL A 227 -12.70 -3.46 15.42
CA VAL A 227 -12.56 -2.07 15.88
C VAL A 227 -12.94 -2.00 17.34
N TYR A 228 -12.21 -1.19 18.10
CA TYR A 228 -12.42 -0.94 19.52
C TYR A 228 -12.45 0.56 19.80
N ARG A 229 -13.19 0.98 20.82
CA ARG A 229 -13.08 2.32 21.40
C ARG A 229 -11.81 2.40 22.22
N VAL A 230 -11.06 3.50 22.06
CA VAL A 230 -9.87 3.74 22.91
C VAL A 230 -10.29 3.82 24.36
N PRO A 231 -9.70 3.03 25.27
CA PRO A 231 -10.03 3.10 26.69
C PRO A 231 -9.72 4.48 27.30
N PRO A 232 -10.48 4.94 28.27
CA PRO A 232 -10.17 6.17 29.00
C PRO A 232 -8.75 6.15 29.55
N GLY A 233 -8.04 7.26 29.42
CA GLY A 233 -6.63 7.40 29.86
C GLY A 233 -5.57 6.96 28.83
N ALA A 234 -5.98 6.44 27.69
CA ALA A 234 -5.05 6.06 26.61
C ALA A 234 -5.29 6.80 25.26
N PRO A 235 -5.65 8.09 25.23
CA PRO A 235 -5.99 8.77 23.97
C PRO A 235 -4.82 8.79 22.98
N ASP A 236 -3.59 8.85 23.46
CA ASP A 236 -2.36 8.94 22.69
C ASP A 236 -1.55 7.63 22.65
N TRP A 237 -2.22 6.50 22.93
CA TRP A 237 -1.54 5.21 22.86
C TRP A 237 -0.90 5.01 21.47
N PRO A 238 0.41 4.66 21.42
CA PRO A 238 1.14 4.54 20.17
C PRO A 238 0.64 3.37 19.31
N MET A 239 0.88 3.45 18.00
CA MET A 239 0.70 2.29 17.13
C MET A 239 1.50 1.12 17.70
N THR A 240 0.88 -0.04 17.83
CA THR A 240 1.51 -1.24 18.39
C THR A 240 1.58 -2.32 17.34
N LEU A 241 2.74 -2.95 17.18
CA LEU A 241 2.99 -3.99 16.18
C LEU A 241 3.77 -5.16 16.80
N VAL A 242 3.22 -6.35 16.70
CA VAL A 242 3.92 -7.62 16.97
C VAL A 242 4.08 -8.32 15.63
N GLN A 243 5.32 -8.42 15.16
CA GLN A 243 5.61 -8.99 13.84
C GLN A 243 5.67 -10.53 13.89
N ALA A 244 5.26 -11.16 12.79
CA ALA A 244 5.47 -12.57 12.57
C ALA A 244 6.96 -12.89 12.35
N ASP A 245 7.41 -14.06 12.80
CA ASP A 245 8.80 -14.52 12.64
C ASP A 245 8.94 -15.46 11.43
N PRO A 246 9.48 -14.97 10.30
CA PRO A 246 9.71 -15.80 9.12
C PRO A 246 10.92 -16.74 9.27
N TRP A 247 11.70 -16.59 10.33
CA TRP A 247 12.93 -17.36 10.54
C TRP A 247 12.75 -18.53 11.51
N SER A 248 11.60 -18.63 12.16
CA SER A 248 11.31 -19.65 13.18
C SER A 248 11.06 -21.06 12.64
N GLY A 249 10.76 -21.19 11.34
CA GLY A 249 10.27 -22.44 10.74
C GLY A 249 8.86 -22.84 11.18
N ARG A 250 8.15 -21.96 11.87
CA ARG A 250 6.75 -22.14 12.34
C ARG A 250 5.81 -21.22 11.57
N PRO A 251 4.49 -21.54 11.54
CA PRO A 251 3.50 -20.60 11.03
C PRO A 251 3.57 -19.25 11.75
N GLY A 252 3.71 -18.17 10.98
CA GLY A 252 3.86 -16.82 11.53
C GLY A 252 2.56 -16.31 12.13
N ARG A 253 2.65 -15.62 13.27
CA ARG A 253 1.54 -14.93 13.94
C ARG A 253 1.93 -13.48 14.18
N SER A 254 1.01 -12.56 13.90
CA SER A 254 1.22 -11.11 14.07
C SER A 254 -0.01 -10.45 14.63
N GLY A 255 0.18 -9.26 15.19
CA GLY A 255 -0.92 -8.43 15.65
C GLY A 255 -0.53 -6.96 15.63
N MET A 256 -1.51 -6.10 15.34
CA MET A 256 -1.28 -4.66 15.36
C MET A 256 -2.50 -3.93 15.91
N ILE A 257 -2.23 -2.82 16.59
CA ILE A 257 -3.20 -1.79 16.94
C ILE A 257 -2.84 -0.54 16.16
N VAL A 258 -3.77 -0.07 15.35
CA VAL A 258 -3.64 1.18 14.59
C VAL A 258 -4.64 2.18 15.15
N PRO A 259 -4.18 3.30 15.75
CA PRO A 259 -5.07 4.41 16.08
C PRO A 259 -5.69 4.98 14.80
N ILE A 260 -7.00 5.14 14.79
CA ILE A 260 -7.75 5.72 13.69
C ILE A 260 -8.61 6.88 14.18
N GLU A 261 -9.35 7.51 13.29
CA GLU A 261 -10.28 8.60 13.60
C GLU A 261 -11.31 8.22 14.68
N ASP A 262 -11.96 9.22 15.28
CA ASP A 262 -13.06 9.11 16.27
C ASP A 262 -12.68 8.38 17.56
N GLY A 263 -11.41 8.46 18.00
CA GLY A 263 -10.97 7.81 19.23
C GLY A 263 -11.09 6.29 19.19
N ARG A 264 -10.78 5.69 18.04
CA ARG A 264 -10.88 4.24 17.82
C ARG A 264 -9.53 3.60 17.57
N TRP A 265 -9.43 2.34 17.94
CA TRP A 265 -8.36 1.43 17.54
C TRP A 265 -8.87 0.42 16.53
N MET A 266 -8.19 0.30 15.41
CA MET A 266 -8.37 -0.81 14.48
C MET A 266 -7.32 -1.87 14.81
N VAL A 267 -7.79 -3.03 15.26
CA VAL A 267 -6.94 -4.15 15.69
C VAL A 267 -6.99 -5.23 14.64
N SER A 268 -5.84 -5.50 14.02
CA SER A 268 -5.70 -6.56 13.02
C SER A 268 -4.75 -7.65 13.53
N LEU A 269 -5.22 -8.89 13.51
CA LEU A 269 -4.43 -10.09 13.75
C LEU A 269 -4.16 -10.78 12.43
N GLY A 270 -2.92 -11.21 12.23
CA GLY A 270 -2.50 -11.94 11.04
C GLY A 270 -1.91 -13.30 11.40
N GLY A 271 -2.22 -14.30 10.60
CA GLY A 271 -1.63 -15.63 10.75
C GLY A 271 -1.41 -16.29 9.40
N MET A 272 -0.21 -16.87 9.22
CA MET A 272 0.11 -17.65 8.04
C MET A 272 -0.57 -19.01 8.11
N ARG A 273 -0.52 -19.77 7.03
CA ARG A 273 -1.14 -21.11 6.91
C ARG A 273 -0.83 -21.98 8.13
N GLY A 274 -1.88 -22.46 8.80
CA GLY A 274 -1.80 -23.26 10.04
C GLY A 274 -1.74 -22.42 11.34
N SER A 275 -1.88 -21.10 11.25
CA SER A 275 -2.01 -20.21 12.40
C SER A 275 -3.00 -19.05 12.18
N GLU A 276 -4.02 -19.30 11.37
CA GLU A 276 -5.02 -18.30 10.98
C GLU A 276 -5.78 -17.79 12.20
N PRO A 277 -5.99 -16.46 12.32
CA PRO A 277 -6.76 -15.90 13.43
C PRO A 277 -8.25 -16.23 13.28
N PRO A 278 -8.94 -16.51 14.40
CA PRO A 278 -10.35 -16.91 14.40
C PRO A 278 -11.30 -15.72 14.15
N LYS A 279 -12.53 -16.03 13.73
CA LYS A 279 -13.62 -15.08 13.59
C LYS A 279 -14.41 -14.89 14.89
N ASP A 280 -14.39 -15.90 15.76
CA ASP A 280 -15.07 -15.85 17.05
C ASP A 280 -14.43 -14.78 17.96
N PRO A 281 -15.21 -13.90 18.63
CA PRO A 281 -14.68 -12.82 19.42
C PRO A 281 -13.79 -13.23 20.60
N ASP A 282 -14.15 -14.30 21.32
CA ASP A 282 -13.39 -14.76 22.49
C ASP A 282 -12.10 -15.44 22.05
N ALA A 283 -12.18 -16.24 20.99
CA ALA A 283 -11.02 -16.85 20.38
C ALA A 283 -10.09 -15.79 19.74
N PHE A 284 -10.63 -14.66 19.21
CA PHE A 284 -9.85 -13.53 18.72
C PHE A 284 -9.03 -12.88 19.85
N LEU A 285 -9.62 -12.65 21.02
CA LEU A 285 -8.91 -12.16 22.19
C LEU A 285 -7.87 -13.16 22.67
N ALA A 286 -8.23 -14.43 22.78
CA ALA A 286 -7.28 -15.49 23.15
C ALA A 286 -6.10 -15.58 22.18
N TYR A 287 -6.34 -15.43 20.87
CA TYR A 287 -5.28 -15.36 19.86
C TYR A 287 -4.33 -14.17 20.11
N ALA A 288 -4.88 -12.99 20.39
CA ALA A 288 -4.10 -11.78 20.66
C ALA A 288 -3.25 -11.88 21.95
N LEU A 289 -3.77 -12.51 22.99
CA LEU A 289 -3.05 -12.78 24.24
C LEU A 289 -1.91 -13.79 24.06
N ASN A 290 -2.03 -14.70 23.08
CA ASN A 290 -1.04 -15.74 22.75
C ASN A 290 -0.08 -15.35 21.62
N LEU A 291 0.02 -14.05 21.24
CA LEU A 291 1.07 -13.54 20.37
C LEU A 291 2.44 -13.59 21.07
N PRO A 292 3.57 -13.44 20.36
CA PRO A 292 4.91 -13.34 20.98
C PRO A 292 5.02 -12.30 22.10
N SER A 293 4.15 -11.31 22.13
CA SER A 293 3.89 -10.43 23.26
C SER A 293 2.38 -10.32 23.48
N PRO A 294 1.89 -10.47 24.71
CA PRO A 294 0.47 -10.35 25.02
C PRO A 294 -0.05 -8.90 25.01
N LEU A 295 0.81 -7.92 24.69
CA LEU A 295 0.48 -6.48 24.78
C LEU A 295 -0.80 -6.12 24.02
N VAL A 296 -0.95 -6.62 22.77
CA VAL A 296 -2.15 -6.38 21.96
C VAL A 296 -3.39 -6.95 22.66
N GLY A 297 -3.31 -8.20 23.14
CA GLY A 297 -4.41 -8.86 23.86
C GLY A 297 -4.81 -8.10 25.12
N ARG A 298 -3.86 -7.72 25.97
CA ARG A 298 -4.11 -6.96 27.21
C ARG A 298 -4.79 -5.61 26.95
N LEU A 299 -4.43 -4.92 25.88
CA LEU A 299 -5.04 -3.63 25.53
C LEU A 299 -6.49 -3.80 25.05
N ILE A 300 -6.76 -4.81 24.22
CA ILE A 300 -8.12 -5.02 23.71
C ILE A 300 -9.05 -5.72 24.71
N GLU A 301 -8.52 -6.45 25.69
CA GLU A 301 -9.28 -7.00 26.79
C GLU A 301 -9.95 -5.89 27.65
N ALA A 302 -9.30 -4.72 27.72
CA ALA A 302 -9.81 -3.56 28.47
C ALA A 302 -10.55 -2.55 27.57
N ALA A 303 -10.73 -2.82 26.29
CA ALA A 303 -11.31 -1.91 25.32
C ALA A 303 -12.71 -2.35 24.87
N GLU A 304 -13.65 -1.41 24.77
CA GLU A 304 -15.01 -1.67 24.27
C GLU A 304 -14.96 -2.07 22.78
N PRO A 305 -15.45 -3.27 22.42
CA PRO A 305 -15.51 -3.69 21.04
C PRO A 305 -16.65 -2.98 20.28
N LEU A 306 -16.34 -2.42 19.11
CA LEU A 306 -17.28 -1.72 18.25
C LEU A 306 -17.65 -2.57 17.02
N GLY A 307 -18.35 -3.67 17.22
CA GLY A 307 -18.80 -4.57 16.18
C GLY A 307 -18.11 -5.93 16.16
N GLY A 308 -18.36 -6.71 15.11
CA GLY A 308 -17.88 -8.08 14.96
C GLY A 308 -16.45 -8.15 14.36
N VAL A 309 -15.92 -9.38 14.35
CA VAL A 309 -14.62 -9.67 13.72
C VAL A 309 -14.80 -9.89 12.21
N HIS A 310 -14.03 -9.18 11.40
CA HIS A 310 -13.98 -9.32 9.95
C HIS A 310 -12.75 -10.11 9.54
N VAL A 311 -12.93 -11.18 8.74
CA VAL A 311 -11.85 -12.05 8.29
C VAL A 311 -11.66 -11.94 6.78
N SER A 312 -10.40 -11.86 6.33
CA SER A 312 -10.00 -11.93 4.92
C SER A 312 -8.91 -12.97 4.72
N ARG A 313 -9.03 -13.75 3.63
CA ARG A 313 -8.04 -14.73 3.17
C ARG A 313 -7.53 -14.43 1.75
N SER A 314 -7.95 -13.32 1.16
CA SER A 314 -7.50 -12.90 -0.18
C SER A 314 -6.21 -12.07 -0.08
N THR A 315 -5.11 -12.71 0.28
CA THR A 315 -3.89 -12.05 0.76
C THR A 315 -2.62 -12.45 -0.01
N SER A 316 -2.71 -13.36 -0.98
CA SER A 316 -1.57 -13.84 -1.77
C SER A 316 -0.88 -12.72 -2.55
N ASN A 317 0.44 -12.85 -2.73
CA ASN A 317 1.18 -12.04 -3.69
C ASN A 317 0.88 -12.52 -5.11
N SER A 318 0.63 -11.58 -6.03
CA SER A 318 0.41 -11.87 -7.44
C SER A 318 1.09 -10.82 -8.30
N ARG A 319 1.82 -11.22 -9.33
CA ARG A 319 2.46 -10.30 -10.27
C ARG A 319 2.24 -10.77 -11.70
N ARG A 320 1.80 -9.84 -12.54
CA ARG A 320 1.71 -9.96 -13.98
C ARG A 320 2.93 -9.30 -14.59
N TYR A 321 3.72 -10.05 -15.35
CA TYR A 321 4.94 -9.55 -15.99
C TYR A 321 4.59 -8.88 -17.33
N LEU A 322 3.82 -7.80 -17.23
CA LEU A 322 3.31 -7.05 -18.39
C LEU A 322 4.44 -6.38 -19.17
N GLU A 323 5.52 -6.02 -18.48
CA GLU A 323 6.75 -5.46 -19.08
C GLU A 323 7.48 -6.43 -19.99
N ASP A 324 7.30 -7.74 -19.81
CA ASP A 324 7.95 -8.81 -20.59
C ASP A 324 7.12 -9.24 -21.81
N ALA A 325 5.91 -8.71 -21.97
CA ALA A 325 5.04 -9.02 -23.10
C ALA A 325 5.77 -8.74 -24.43
N ARG A 326 5.75 -9.69 -25.36
CA ARG A 326 6.36 -9.51 -26.70
C ARG A 326 5.72 -8.34 -27.44
N LEU A 327 4.41 -8.28 -27.41
CA LEU A 327 3.59 -7.20 -27.94
C LEU A 327 2.81 -6.57 -26.79
N TRP A 328 2.91 -5.27 -26.64
CA TRP A 328 2.11 -4.50 -25.69
C TRP A 328 1.35 -3.42 -26.46
N PRO A 329 0.02 -3.34 -26.34
CA PRO A 329 -0.75 -2.38 -27.10
C PRO A 329 -0.40 -0.95 -26.71
N GLU A 330 -0.33 -0.07 -27.70
CA GLU A 330 -0.26 1.36 -27.44
C GLU A 330 -1.51 1.83 -26.70
N ARG A 331 -1.35 2.88 -25.87
CA ARG A 331 -2.45 3.55 -25.13
C ARG A 331 -3.11 2.70 -24.04
N LEU A 332 -2.45 1.65 -23.59
CA LEU A 332 -2.87 0.84 -22.44
C LEU A 332 -1.76 0.79 -21.40
N VAL A 333 -2.14 1.02 -20.13
CA VAL A 333 -1.25 0.87 -18.97
C VAL A 333 -2.02 0.19 -17.85
N ALA A 334 -1.37 -0.68 -17.08
CA ALA A 334 -1.92 -1.24 -15.85
C ALA A 334 -1.09 -0.78 -14.65
N ILE A 335 -1.77 -0.35 -13.58
CA ILE A 335 -1.14 0.14 -12.36
C ILE A 335 -1.76 -0.45 -11.09
N GLY A 336 -1.05 -0.31 -9.97
CA GLY A 336 -1.49 -0.83 -8.68
C GLY A 336 -1.67 -2.35 -8.71
N ASP A 337 -2.68 -2.84 -8.02
CA ASP A 337 -2.94 -4.28 -7.89
C ASP A 337 -3.34 -4.97 -9.21
N ALA A 338 -3.70 -4.22 -10.24
CA ALA A 338 -3.88 -4.75 -11.59
C ALA A 338 -2.56 -5.23 -12.21
N ALA A 339 -1.43 -4.65 -11.85
CA ALA A 339 -0.10 -5.06 -12.28
C ALA A 339 0.58 -6.00 -11.27
N ALA A 340 0.56 -5.63 -9.99
CA ALA A 340 1.19 -6.42 -8.93
C ALA A 340 0.47 -6.20 -7.59
N THR A 341 0.07 -7.29 -6.96
CA THR A 341 -0.55 -7.32 -5.64
C THR A 341 0.42 -7.88 -4.62
N PHE A 342 0.44 -7.31 -3.45
CA PHE A 342 1.33 -7.73 -2.36
C PHE A 342 0.53 -8.27 -1.19
N ASN A 343 1.15 -9.15 -0.43
CA ASN A 343 0.65 -9.57 0.87
C ASN A 343 0.42 -8.32 1.75
N PRO A 344 -0.82 -8.10 2.26
CA PRO A 344 -1.20 -6.87 2.97
C PRO A 344 -0.46 -6.65 4.29
N ILE A 345 0.17 -7.67 4.85
CA ILE A 345 0.96 -7.55 6.10
C ILE A 345 2.09 -6.52 5.99
N TYR A 346 2.56 -6.24 4.77
CA TYR A 346 3.64 -5.27 4.52
C TYR A 346 3.13 -3.81 4.41
N GLY A 347 1.82 -3.58 4.27
CA GLY A 347 1.21 -2.24 4.22
C GLY A 347 1.60 -1.38 3.01
N GLN A 348 2.14 -1.95 1.93
CA GLN A 348 2.77 -1.20 0.84
C GLN A 348 1.87 -0.93 -0.36
N GLY A 349 0.67 -1.53 -0.46
CA GLY A 349 -0.16 -1.52 -1.67
C GLY A 349 -0.52 -0.11 -2.18
N MET A 350 -1.02 0.78 -1.30
CA MET A 350 -1.38 2.15 -1.69
C MET A 350 -0.17 2.98 -2.13
N SER A 351 0.96 2.83 -1.44
CA SER A 351 2.20 3.53 -1.78
C SER A 351 2.78 3.04 -3.10
N ALA A 352 2.74 1.74 -3.37
CA ALA A 352 3.15 1.18 -4.66
C ALA A 352 2.25 1.67 -5.81
N ALA A 353 0.94 1.80 -5.57
CA ALA A 353 0.01 2.37 -6.54
C ALA A 353 0.34 3.84 -6.85
N ALA A 354 0.66 4.65 -5.84
CA ALA A 354 1.10 6.04 -6.02
C ALA A 354 2.39 6.13 -6.85
N LEU A 355 3.38 5.26 -6.58
CA LEU A 355 4.60 5.17 -7.38
C LEU A 355 4.31 4.82 -8.85
N GLY A 356 3.33 3.95 -9.11
CA GLY A 356 2.86 3.62 -10.46
C GLY A 356 2.23 4.82 -11.17
N ALA A 357 1.38 5.58 -10.50
CA ALA A 357 0.77 6.80 -11.04
C ALA A 357 1.82 7.89 -11.30
N ARG A 358 2.83 8.04 -10.41
CA ARG A 358 3.96 8.95 -10.65
C ARG A 358 4.76 8.56 -11.90
N ALA A 359 4.99 7.26 -12.10
CA ALA A 359 5.67 6.77 -13.29
C ALA A 359 4.93 7.17 -14.59
N LEU A 360 3.59 7.07 -14.57
CA LEU A 360 2.73 7.53 -15.65
C LEU A 360 2.86 9.05 -15.86
N ALA A 361 2.71 9.85 -14.81
CA ALA A 361 2.80 11.31 -14.87
C ALA A 361 4.16 11.78 -15.42
N GLN A 362 5.26 11.21 -14.92
CA GLN A 362 6.60 11.57 -15.36
C GLN A 362 6.85 11.21 -16.82
N ALA A 363 6.42 10.03 -17.26
CA ALA A 363 6.58 9.62 -18.66
C ALA A 363 5.76 10.49 -19.62
N VAL A 364 4.53 10.85 -19.23
CA VAL A 364 3.68 11.77 -20.02
C VAL A 364 4.31 13.16 -20.12
N ARG A 365 4.81 13.69 -19.00
CA ARG A 365 5.51 15.01 -19.00
C ARG A 365 6.79 15.00 -19.85
N GLN A 366 7.58 13.93 -19.79
CA GLN A 366 8.87 13.85 -20.47
C GLN A 366 8.76 13.61 -21.97
N HIS A 367 7.75 12.85 -22.41
CA HIS A 367 7.67 12.37 -23.80
C HIS A 367 6.44 12.88 -24.55
N GLY A 368 5.48 13.47 -23.86
CA GLY A 368 4.15 13.76 -24.42
C GLY A 368 3.26 12.51 -24.47
N ILE A 369 1.94 12.70 -24.36
CA ILE A 369 0.98 11.59 -24.28
C ILE A 369 0.85 10.81 -25.60
N GLU A 370 1.29 11.39 -26.73
CA GLU A 370 1.25 10.76 -28.05
C GLU A 370 2.53 10.04 -28.44
N ALA A 371 3.56 10.10 -27.62
CA ALA A 371 4.85 9.53 -27.99
C ALA A 371 4.73 8.03 -28.27
N PRO A 372 5.20 7.57 -29.44
CA PRO A 372 5.20 6.15 -29.77
C PRO A 372 5.93 5.32 -28.72
N GLY A 373 5.37 4.19 -28.33
CA GLY A 373 5.91 3.32 -27.29
C GLY A 373 5.78 3.84 -25.87
N LEU A 374 5.04 4.92 -25.63
CA LEU A 374 4.86 5.49 -24.28
C LEU A 374 4.24 4.47 -23.33
N ALA A 375 3.18 3.78 -23.75
CA ALA A 375 2.50 2.77 -22.94
C ALA A 375 3.47 1.70 -22.43
N ARG A 376 4.33 1.19 -23.31
CA ARG A 376 5.36 0.19 -22.95
C ARG A 376 6.42 0.76 -22.02
N ARG A 377 6.86 2.02 -22.22
CA ARG A 377 7.82 2.70 -21.32
C ARG A 377 7.23 2.86 -19.92
N VAL A 378 5.98 3.32 -19.83
CA VAL A 378 5.27 3.44 -18.54
C VAL A 378 5.16 2.08 -17.87
N GLN A 379 4.72 1.03 -18.60
CA GLN A 379 4.55 -0.30 -18.03
C GLN A 379 5.86 -0.86 -17.46
N ARG A 380 6.98 -0.64 -18.13
CA ARG A 380 8.32 -1.02 -17.62
C ARG A 380 8.71 -0.22 -16.37
N THR A 381 8.33 1.05 -16.27
CA THR A 381 8.64 1.89 -15.10
C THR A 381 7.75 1.51 -13.91
N VAL A 382 6.46 1.24 -14.14
CA VAL A 382 5.55 0.67 -13.13
C VAL A 382 6.08 -0.65 -12.59
N ALA A 383 6.52 -1.55 -13.46
CA ALA A 383 7.12 -2.83 -13.08
C ALA A 383 8.40 -2.66 -12.24
N ARG A 384 9.24 -1.66 -12.56
CA ARG A 384 10.42 -1.31 -11.76
C ARG A 384 10.05 -0.80 -10.37
N ALA A 385 9.06 0.08 -10.28
CA ALA A 385 8.57 0.62 -9.02
C ALA A 385 8.00 -0.49 -8.10
N ALA A 386 7.27 -1.45 -8.68
CA ALA A 386 6.71 -2.59 -7.95
C ALA A 386 7.74 -3.65 -7.55
N ARG A 387 8.89 -3.72 -8.25
CA ARG A 387 9.88 -4.81 -8.08
C ARG A 387 10.43 -4.92 -6.66
N GLY A 388 10.73 -3.78 -6.03
CA GLY A 388 11.29 -3.76 -4.67
C GLY A 388 10.32 -4.36 -3.65
N ALA A 389 9.07 -3.88 -3.65
CA ALA A 389 8.00 -4.39 -2.79
C ALA A 389 7.71 -5.87 -3.06
N TRP A 390 7.64 -6.27 -4.34
CA TRP A 390 7.45 -7.67 -4.75
C TRP A 390 8.54 -8.59 -4.23
N THR A 391 9.81 -8.22 -4.44
CA THR A 391 10.94 -9.04 -4.03
C THR A 391 10.97 -9.18 -2.50
N ALA A 392 10.80 -8.08 -1.77
CA ALA A 392 10.78 -8.11 -0.30
C ALA A 392 9.65 -8.99 0.24
N ALA A 393 8.43 -8.86 -0.31
CA ALA A 393 7.29 -9.66 0.10
C ALA A 393 7.50 -11.15 -0.18
N VAL A 394 7.89 -11.50 -1.42
CA VAL A 394 8.05 -12.89 -1.83
C VAL A 394 9.21 -13.57 -1.13
N SER A 395 10.38 -12.90 -1.03
CA SER A 395 11.56 -13.48 -0.32
C SER A 395 11.31 -13.72 1.16
N THR A 396 10.37 -12.99 1.77
CA THR A 396 9.95 -13.23 3.15
C THR A 396 8.89 -14.33 3.23
N ASP A 397 7.87 -14.27 2.36
CA ASP A 397 6.75 -15.22 2.41
C ASP A 397 7.18 -16.66 2.12
N VAL A 398 8.18 -16.87 1.23
CA VAL A 398 8.71 -18.23 0.93
C VAL A 398 9.44 -18.90 2.10
N LEU A 399 9.72 -18.16 3.18
CA LEU A 399 10.36 -18.71 4.38
C LEU A 399 9.37 -19.39 5.33
N TYR A 400 8.06 -19.07 5.21
CA TYR A 400 7.05 -19.70 6.06
C TYR A 400 6.74 -21.12 5.61
N PRO A 401 6.44 -22.04 6.53
CA PRO A 401 6.00 -23.39 6.17
C PRO A 401 4.65 -23.35 5.43
N GLY A 402 4.45 -24.30 4.52
CA GLY A 402 3.19 -24.44 3.79
C GLY A 402 2.93 -23.37 2.71
N VAL A 403 3.95 -22.57 2.34
CA VAL A 403 3.83 -21.60 1.24
C VAL A 403 3.61 -22.32 -0.09
N GLU A 404 2.70 -21.76 -0.89
CA GLU A 404 2.42 -22.23 -2.25
C GLU A 404 3.01 -21.27 -3.31
N GLY A 405 3.37 -21.80 -4.49
CA GLY A 405 3.89 -20.99 -5.61
C GLY A 405 5.34 -20.51 -5.46
N GLY A 406 6.07 -20.99 -4.44
CA GLY A 406 7.48 -20.67 -4.25
C GLY A 406 8.17 -21.57 -3.25
N ARG A 407 9.52 -21.59 -3.35
CA ARG A 407 10.41 -22.20 -2.36
C ARG A 407 11.58 -21.26 -2.12
N PRO A 408 12.16 -21.21 -0.91
CA PRO A 408 13.29 -20.32 -0.65
C PRO A 408 14.51 -20.76 -1.45
N THR A 409 15.04 -19.87 -2.25
CA THR A 409 16.32 -20.03 -2.95
C THR A 409 17.50 -19.79 -1.99
N LEU A 410 18.73 -20.10 -2.42
CA LEU A 410 19.94 -19.71 -1.67
C LEU A 410 20.00 -18.19 -1.50
N GLY A 411 19.64 -17.41 -2.52
CA GLY A 411 19.58 -15.95 -2.45
C GLY A 411 18.57 -15.45 -1.41
N ASP A 412 17.38 -16.06 -1.31
CA ASP A 412 16.38 -15.72 -0.29
C ASP A 412 16.90 -16.01 1.12
N ARG A 413 17.60 -17.13 1.32
CA ARG A 413 18.20 -17.50 2.63
C ARG A 413 19.32 -16.53 3.03
N LEU A 414 20.18 -16.12 2.10
CA LEU A 414 21.23 -15.12 2.34
C LEU A 414 20.62 -13.75 2.66
N ALA A 415 19.62 -13.33 1.88
CA ALA A 415 18.88 -12.09 2.13
C ALA A 415 18.17 -12.11 3.49
N ALA A 416 17.58 -13.25 3.87
CA ALA A 416 16.95 -13.45 5.17
C ALA A 416 17.97 -13.37 6.32
N ALA A 417 19.13 -13.98 6.18
CA ALA A 417 20.21 -13.92 7.18
C ALA A 417 20.73 -12.47 7.35
N TYR A 418 20.93 -11.76 6.25
CA TYR A 418 21.29 -10.34 6.26
C TYR A 418 20.19 -9.48 6.91
N SER A 419 18.94 -9.65 6.49
CA SER A 419 17.79 -8.92 7.03
C SER A 419 17.64 -9.15 8.54
N ARG A 420 17.83 -10.39 9.01
CA ARG A 420 17.79 -10.72 10.44
C ARG A 420 18.85 -9.96 11.23
N ARG A 421 20.09 -9.89 10.73
CA ARG A 421 21.17 -9.13 11.36
C ARG A 421 20.90 -7.64 11.40
N LEU A 422 20.44 -7.07 10.27
CA LEU A 422 20.09 -5.64 10.20
C LEU A 422 18.90 -5.29 11.09
N ASN A 423 17.87 -6.15 11.16
CA ASN A 423 16.76 -6.01 12.11
C ASN A 423 17.24 -6.03 13.56
N HIS A 424 18.15 -6.95 13.91
CA HIS A 424 18.74 -6.99 15.26
C HIS A 424 19.49 -5.68 15.55
N ALA A 425 20.32 -5.21 14.64
CA ALA A 425 21.03 -3.94 14.80
C ALA A 425 20.06 -2.75 14.97
N ALA A 426 18.95 -2.74 14.22
CA ALA A 426 17.94 -1.68 14.25
C ALA A 426 17.16 -1.60 15.57
N THR A 427 17.13 -2.66 16.38
CA THR A 427 16.51 -2.60 17.72
C THR A 427 17.21 -1.60 18.64
N GLY A 428 18.53 -1.36 18.46
CA GLY A 428 19.32 -0.47 19.29
C GLY A 428 20.12 0.60 18.52
N SER A 429 20.00 0.66 17.19
CA SER A 429 20.65 1.69 16.35
C SER A 429 19.61 2.48 15.55
N TYR A 430 19.58 3.80 15.75
CA TYR A 430 18.71 4.68 14.98
C TYR A 430 19.06 4.66 13.48
N THR A 431 20.35 4.66 13.13
CA THR A 431 20.80 4.62 11.73
C THR A 431 20.36 3.33 11.02
N ALA A 432 20.50 2.19 11.69
CA ALA A 432 20.01 0.92 11.15
C ALA A 432 18.49 0.89 11.02
N ALA A 433 17.76 1.42 12.01
CA ALA A 433 16.31 1.55 11.96
C ALA A 433 15.86 2.47 10.80
N CYS A 434 16.53 3.61 10.60
CA CYS A 434 16.28 4.51 9.47
C CYS A 434 16.48 3.80 8.13
N ALA A 435 17.55 3.02 7.97
CA ALA A 435 17.79 2.28 6.73
C ALA A 435 16.66 1.28 6.42
N LEU A 436 16.17 0.56 7.45
CA LEU A 436 15.01 -0.33 7.30
C LEU A 436 13.73 0.45 6.96
N TRP A 437 13.44 1.52 7.70
CA TRP A 437 12.22 2.32 7.46
C TRP A 437 12.26 3.03 6.11
N ASP A 438 13.39 3.52 5.64
CA ASP A 438 13.53 4.10 4.30
C ASP A 438 13.00 3.14 3.21
N VAL A 439 13.36 1.86 3.30
CA VAL A 439 12.95 0.86 2.30
C VAL A 439 11.54 0.33 2.55
N THR A 440 11.20 -0.01 3.80
CA THR A 440 9.87 -0.56 4.12
C THR A 440 8.74 0.44 3.91
N THR A 441 9.03 1.74 4.06
CA THR A 441 8.06 2.82 3.78
C THR A 441 8.10 3.34 2.34
N LEU A 442 8.87 2.68 1.46
CA LEU A 442 9.00 3.02 0.03
C LEU A 442 9.52 4.45 -0.25
N ARG A 443 10.29 5.03 0.67
CA ARG A 443 10.99 6.31 0.45
C ARG A 443 12.20 6.14 -0.45
N THR A 444 12.89 5.01 -0.31
CA THR A 444 14.09 4.68 -1.08
C THR A 444 14.01 3.27 -1.66
N PRO A 445 14.76 2.98 -2.73
CA PRO A 445 14.83 1.64 -3.27
C PRO A 445 15.58 0.67 -2.33
N PRO A 446 15.38 -0.66 -2.47
CA PRO A 446 16.02 -1.68 -1.64
C PRO A 446 17.55 -1.62 -1.59
N ALA A 447 18.19 -1.02 -2.59
CA ALA A 447 19.65 -0.79 -2.62
C ALA A 447 20.15 0.00 -1.39
N ARG A 448 19.28 0.81 -0.75
CA ARG A 448 19.60 1.53 0.50
C ARG A 448 20.05 0.60 1.62
N LEU A 449 19.55 -0.64 1.67
CA LEU A 449 19.96 -1.62 2.68
C LEU A 449 21.41 -2.07 2.52
N PHE A 450 22.01 -1.88 1.35
CA PHE A 450 23.40 -2.25 1.06
C PHE A 450 24.35 -1.04 1.10
N HIS A 451 23.87 0.10 1.58
CA HIS A 451 24.72 1.27 1.79
C HIS A 451 25.71 1.02 2.94
N PRO A 452 26.93 1.61 2.93
CA PRO A 452 27.99 1.32 3.90
C PRO A 452 27.57 1.39 5.37
N ASP A 453 26.73 2.38 5.73
CA ASP A 453 26.20 2.51 7.09
C ASP A 453 25.31 1.33 7.51
N ALA A 454 24.42 0.85 6.63
CA ALA A 454 23.56 -0.30 6.89
C ALA A 454 24.37 -1.59 6.96
N LEU A 455 25.36 -1.76 6.05
CA LEU A 455 26.26 -2.91 6.07
C LEU A 455 27.08 -2.95 7.35
N LEU A 456 27.64 -1.82 7.78
CA LEU A 456 28.40 -1.74 9.02
C LEU A 456 27.56 -2.20 10.22
N HIS A 457 26.34 -1.69 10.36
CA HIS A 457 25.46 -2.09 11.45
C HIS A 457 25.03 -3.55 11.37
N ALA A 458 24.80 -4.10 10.17
CA ALA A 458 24.50 -5.52 10.00
C ALA A 458 25.67 -6.42 10.42
N LEU A 459 26.93 -5.93 10.30
CA LEU A 459 28.14 -6.66 10.73
C LEU A 459 28.42 -6.50 12.22
N THR A 460 28.30 -5.27 12.76
CA THR A 460 28.64 -4.98 14.17
C THR A 460 27.51 -5.30 15.15
N GLY A 461 26.26 -5.39 14.66
CA GLY A 461 25.09 -5.66 15.50
C GLY A 461 24.54 -4.41 16.19
N SER A 462 23.72 -4.62 17.21
CA SER A 462 23.10 -3.55 18.01
C SER A 462 24.13 -2.92 18.95
N PRO A 463 24.30 -1.58 18.92
CA PRO A 463 25.21 -0.89 19.85
C PRO A 463 24.64 -0.79 21.28
N LEU A 464 23.35 -1.03 21.46
CA LEU A 464 22.67 -0.98 22.75
C LEU A 464 22.12 -2.37 23.11
N PRO A 465 22.01 -2.68 24.41
CA PRO A 465 21.48 -3.97 24.85
C PRO A 465 20.01 -4.14 24.42
N ALA A 466 19.59 -5.39 24.23
CA ALA A 466 18.19 -5.69 23.93
C ALA A 466 17.28 -5.22 25.06
N LEU A 467 16.10 -4.75 24.70
CA LEU A 467 15.07 -4.38 25.66
C LEU A 467 14.38 -5.64 26.19
N SER A 468 14.19 -5.72 27.51
CA SER A 468 13.48 -6.83 28.17
C SER A 468 11.95 -6.78 27.97
N GLY A 469 11.42 -5.65 27.52
CA GLY A 469 9.99 -5.41 27.29
C GLY A 469 9.74 -4.21 26.35
N PRO A 470 8.46 -3.86 26.13
CA PRO A 470 8.10 -2.73 25.30
C PRO A 470 8.65 -1.41 25.88
N PRO A 471 9.18 -0.50 25.03
CA PRO A 471 9.75 0.78 25.46
C PRO A 471 8.63 1.80 25.81
N LEU A 472 7.91 1.53 26.89
CA LEU A 472 6.81 2.36 27.39
C LEU A 472 7.33 3.60 28.10
N THR A 473 6.62 4.72 27.96
CA THR A 473 6.74 5.90 28.85
C THR A 473 6.20 5.58 30.24
N ALA A 474 6.42 6.44 31.23
CA ALA A 474 5.84 6.29 32.56
C ALA A 474 4.32 6.23 32.49
N ALA A 475 3.68 7.19 31.81
CA ALA A 475 2.22 7.24 31.65
C ALA A 475 1.64 5.98 30.95
N GLU A 476 2.32 5.45 29.91
CA GLU A 476 1.90 4.22 29.24
C GLU A 476 2.03 2.99 30.16
N ARG A 477 3.06 2.92 31.02
CA ARG A 477 3.20 1.85 32.02
C ARG A 477 2.10 1.94 33.08
N ASP A 478 1.84 3.14 33.60
CA ASP A 478 0.81 3.36 34.61
C ASP A 478 -0.57 2.99 34.06
N PHE A 479 -0.87 3.43 32.84
CA PHE A 479 -2.08 3.04 32.14
C PHE A 479 -2.19 1.52 32.01
N LEU A 480 -1.15 0.85 31.50
CA LEU A 480 -1.16 -0.60 31.27
C LEU A 480 -1.29 -1.40 32.58
N SER A 481 -0.73 -0.89 33.69
CA SER A 481 -0.84 -1.53 35.01
C SER A 481 -2.23 -1.35 35.65
N GLY A 482 -2.92 -0.28 35.30
CA GLY A 482 -4.29 0.04 35.78
C GLY A 482 -5.41 -0.58 34.97
N LEU A 483 -5.10 -1.28 33.84
CA LEU A 483 -6.12 -1.87 32.98
C LEU A 483 -6.94 -2.94 33.72
N LYS A 484 -8.26 -2.86 33.55
CA LYS A 484 -9.22 -3.89 33.96
C LYS A 484 -9.92 -4.42 32.70
N PRO A 485 -10.32 -5.70 32.70
CA PRO A 485 -11.12 -6.24 31.61
C PRO A 485 -12.39 -5.41 31.39
N TRP A 486 -12.75 -5.23 30.13
CA TRP A 486 -14.03 -4.65 29.74
C TRP A 486 -15.15 -5.65 30.11
N VAL A 487 -16.13 -5.21 30.86
CA VAL A 487 -17.27 -6.03 31.39
C VAL A 487 -18.49 -5.88 30.50
#